data_00b93f7f6e0f6ee503ef7778cc11a9da
#
_entry.id   00b93f7f6e0f6ee503ef7778cc11a9da
#
_cell.length_a   1.000
_cell.length_b   1.000
_cell.length_c   1.000
_cell.angle_alpha   90.00
_cell.angle_beta   90.00
_cell.angle_gamma   90.00
#
_symmetry.space_group_name_H-M   'P 1'
#
loop_
_entity.id
_entity.type
_entity.pdbx_description
1 polymer ?
#
loop_
_entity_poly.entity_id
_entity_poly.type
_entity_poly.pdbx_seq_one_letter_code
_entity_poly.pdbx_strand_id
1 'polypeptide(L)'
;MPQKPLVSVIIIFLNAADFLPEAIESVLAQTYEHWELLLVDDGSTDGSSKIAMSFASENSARIKYFDHDGHQNLGMSAARNLGIRNAMGDYIAFLDADDYWLPEKLDVQTRILDSQPEAGMLFGSTKYWFGWTGRPEDSQRDYVPSLRVRTHTLFHPPLLLLLFIQGKAEVPCTCSILVRRAVAEKIGGFEESFREMYEDQAFYAKICLCTPVLATDDCLAWYRQHSKSNYSTAIHSGQTPVLRYRFLKWLEKYCHEQRVKDKRVWEAVRRQLWLYASSSHQKLPGLAQDTIRWIKKWMLRVEERVLPSILRDWLWIRK
;
A
#
# COMPACT_ATOMS: atom_id res chain seq x y z
N MET A 1 -4.73 33.09 9.02
CA MET A 1 -3.87 31.94 8.69
C MET A 1 -4.65 31.07 7.72
N PRO A 2 -4.04 30.48 6.70
CA PRO A 2 -4.76 29.52 5.88
C PRO A 2 -5.32 28.42 6.78
N GLN A 3 -6.52 27.96 6.48
CA GLN A 3 -7.16 26.88 7.22
C GLN A 3 -6.30 25.61 7.05
N LYS A 4 -6.01 24.89 8.14
CA LYS A 4 -5.30 23.61 8.06
C LYS A 4 -6.13 22.62 7.23
N PRO A 5 -5.53 21.84 6.30
CA PRO A 5 -6.28 20.87 5.50
C PRO A 5 -6.91 19.79 6.38
N LEU A 6 -8.12 19.37 6.05
CA LEU A 6 -8.78 18.25 6.72
C LEU A 6 -8.20 16.93 6.19
N VAL A 7 -7.90 16.00 7.10
CA VAL A 7 -7.47 14.64 6.76
C VAL A 7 -8.59 13.65 7.06
N SER A 8 -9.08 12.94 6.05
CA SER A 8 -9.95 11.79 6.25
C SER A 8 -9.11 10.54 6.49
N VAL A 9 -9.13 10.03 7.70
CA VAL A 9 -8.53 8.75 8.06
C VAL A 9 -9.55 7.66 7.81
N ILE A 10 -9.18 6.63 7.04
CA ILE A 10 -10.04 5.50 6.72
C ILE A 10 -9.44 4.25 7.38
N ILE A 11 -10.16 3.67 8.35
CA ILE A 11 -9.87 2.36 8.91
C ILE A 11 -10.88 1.38 8.34
N ILE A 12 -10.39 0.38 7.58
CA ILE A 12 -11.19 -0.74 7.15
C ILE A 12 -11.00 -1.91 8.11
N PHE A 13 -12.03 -2.71 8.35
CA PHE A 13 -11.91 -3.86 9.23
C PHE A 13 -12.86 -5.00 8.85
N LEU A 14 -12.40 -6.21 9.14
CA LEU A 14 -13.19 -7.46 9.07
C LEU A 14 -12.71 -8.39 10.19
N ASN A 15 -13.57 -8.64 11.17
CA ASN A 15 -13.27 -9.53 12.30
C ASN A 15 -11.95 -9.17 13.00
N ALA A 16 -11.79 -7.90 13.38
CA ALA A 16 -10.58 -7.34 13.96
C ALA A 16 -10.77 -6.87 15.42
N ALA A 17 -11.70 -7.46 16.18
CA ALA A 17 -12.02 -7.00 17.55
C ALA A 17 -10.81 -6.94 18.48
N ASP A 18 -9.79 -7.80 18.27
CA ASP A 18 -8.57 -7.85 19.07
C ASP A 18 -7.65 -6.64 18.83
N PHE A 19 -7.72 -5.99 17.67
CA PHE A 19 -6.76 -4.96 17.23
C PHE A 19 -7.38 -3.58 17.01
N LEU A 20 -8.64 -3.56 16.56
CA LEU A 20 -9.36 -2.34 16.18
C LEU A 20 -9.34 -1.22 17.24
N PRO A 21 -9.49 -1.50 18.55
CA PRO A 21 -9.39 -0.45 19.56
C PRO A 21 -8.06 0.31 19.53
N GLU A 22 -6.94 -0.43 19.47
CA GLU A 22 -5.60 0.15 19.46
C GLU A 22 -5.34 0.98 18.19
N ALA A 23 -5.83 0.52 17.03
CA ALA A 23 -5.76 1.28 15.79
C ALA A 23 -6.54 2.61 15.89
N ILE A 24 -7.78 2.58 16.41
CA ILE A 24 -8.59 3.80 16.62
C ILE A 24 -7.91 4.74 17.62
N GLU A 25 -7.43 4.23 18.75
CA GLU A 25 -6.72 5.02 19.78
C GLU A 25 -5.49 5.69 19.20
N SER A 26 -4.75 5.05 18.29
CA SER A 26 -3.60 5.63 17.60
C SER A 26 -3.96 6.83 16.73
N VAL A 27 -5.18 6.86 16.18
CA VAL A 27 -5.72 8.03 15.46
C VAL A 27 -6.17 9.12 16.44
N LEU A 28 -6.81 8.77 17.54
CA LEU A 28 -7.20 9.71 18.58
C LEU A 28 -6.01 10.41 19.23
N ALA A 29 -4.85 9.72 19.30
CA ALA A 29 -3.60 10.25 19.85
C ALA A 29 -2.83 11.16 18.87
N GLN A 30 -3.31 11.41 17.65
CA GLN A 30 -2.61 12.26 16.70
C GLN A 30 -2.48 13.70 17.17
N THR A 31 -1.29 14.27 17.06
CA THR A 31 -0.99 15.67 17.40
C THR A 31 -1.62 16.67 16.40
N TYR A 32 -1.91 16.22 15.20
CA TYR A 32 -2.67 16.96 14.20
C TYR A 32 -4.16 16.84 14.50
N GLU A 33 -4.84 17.94 14.82
CA GLU A 33 -6.22 17.92 15.32
C GLU A 33 -7.29 17.97 14.23
N HIS A 34 -6.95 18.35 12.98
CA HIS A 34 -7.92 18.59 11.91
C HIS A 34 -8.12 17.34 11.04
N TRP A 35 -8.73 16.30 11.59
CA TRP A 35 -9.05 15.04 10.93
C TRP A 35 -10.48 14.59 11.23
N GLU A 36 -11.01 13.75 10.35
CA GLU A 36 -12.16 12.88 10.57
C GLU A 36 -11.75 11.43 10.44
N LEU A 37 -12.44 10.52 11.14
CA LEU A 37 -12.20 9.07 11.08
C LEU A 37 -13.42 8.34 10.53
N LEU A 38 -13.20 7.58 9.47
CA LEU A 38 -14.21 6.76 8.81
C LEU A 38 -13.90 5.30 9.12
N LEU A 39 -14.71 4.67 9.98
CA LEU A 39 -14.64 3.27 10.34
C LEU A 39 -15.50 2.47 9.38
N VAL A 40 -14.89 1.66 8.53
CA VAL A 40 -15.58 0.93 7.46
C VAL A 40 -15.53 -0.57 7.72
N ASP A 41 -16.68 -1.13 8.04
CA ASP A 41 -16.87 -2.55 8.31
C ASP A 41 -17.13 -3.32 7.01
N ASP A 42 -16.29 -4.30 6.72
CA ASP A 42 -16.45 -5.18 5.54
C ASP A 42 -17.23 -6.47 5.89
N GLY A 43 -18.26 -6.34 6.72
CA GLY A 43 -19.15 -7.46 7.07
C GLY A 43 -18.65 -8.31 8.24
N SER A 44 -18.18 -7.70 9.32
CA SER A 44 -17.69 -8.38 10.52
C SER A 44 -18.78 -9.17 11.24
N THR A 45 -18.42 -10.34 11.76
CA THR A 45 -19.31 -11.25 12.51
C THR A 45 -18.86 -11.45 13.95
N ASP A 46 -17.77 -10.81 14.37
CA ASP A 46 -17.27 -10.78 15.75
C ASP A 46 -17.75 -9.51 16.51
N GLY A 47 -17.02 -9.06 17.51
CA GLY A 47 -17.33 -7.84 18.27
C GLY A 47 -16.95 -6.52 17.59
N SER A 48 -16.27 -6.53 16.43
CA SER A 48 -15.68 -5.34 15.78
C SER A 48 -16.70 -4.25 15.48
N SER A 49 -17.87 -4.61 14.94
CA SER A 49 -18.93 -3.64 14.61
C SER A 49 -19.39 -2.88 15.85
N LYS A 50 -19.58 -3.58 16.97
CA LYS A 50 -20.01 -2.95 18.25
C LYS A 50 -18.94 -1.99 18.78
N ILE A 51 -17.67 -2.37 18.69
CA ILE A 51 -16.53 -1.54 19.08
C ILE A 51 -16.52 -0.26 18.24
N ALA A 52 -16.57 -0.37 16.90
CA ALA A 52 -16.56 0.76 16.00
C ALA A 52 -17.75 1.72 16.23
N MET A 53 -18.95 1.18 16.42
CA MET A 53 -20.16 1.97 16.72
C MET A 53 -20.05 2.69 18.07
N SER A 54 -19.43 2.08 19.10
CA SER A 54 -19.20 2.75 20.40
C SER A 54 -18.32 3.97 20.22
N PHE A 55 -17.14 3.83 19.59
CA PHE A 55 -16.26 4.96 19.29
C PHE A 55 -16.95 6.05 18.45
N ALA A 56 -17.74 5.67 17.45
CA ALA A 56 -18.47 6.61 16.62
C ALA A 56 -19.56 7.34 17.42
N SER A 57 -20.26 6.67 18.34
CA SER A 57 -21.28 7.32 19.19
C SER A 57 -20.69 8.29 20.20
N GLU A 58 -19.53 7.96 20.78
CA GLU A 58 -18.83 8.79 21.76
C GLU A 58 -18.18 10.04 21.12
N ASN A 59 -17.83 9.97 19.84
CA ASN A 59 -17.11 11.03 19.11
C ASN A 59 -17.80 11.36 17.76
N SER A 60 -19.12 11.43 17.74
CA SER A 60 -19.93 11.54 16.51
C SER A 60 -19.61 12.75 15.61
N ALA A 61 -18.99 13.79 16.17
CA ALA A 61 -18.55 14.96 15.40
C ALA A 61 -17.37 14.63 14.46
N ARG A 62 -16.57 13.64 14.76
CA ARG A 62 -15.31 13.35 14.04
C ARG A 62 -15.19 11.89 13.60
N ILE A 63 -15.92 10.96 14.22
CA ILE A 63 -15.86 9.53 13.90
C ILE A 63 -17.19 9.08 13.33
N LYS A 64 -17.16 8.41 12.19
CA LYS A 64 -18.34 7.88 11.51
C LYS A 64 -18.14 6.40 11.21
N TYR A 65 -19.21 5.63 11.41
CA TYR A 65 -19.26 4.21 11.05
C TYR A 65 -19.97 4.04 9.71
N PHE A 66 -19.43 3.17 8.87
CA PHE A 66 -20.00 2.75 7.60
C PHE A 66 -19.90 1.24 7.43
N ASP A 67 -20.84 0.66 6.72
CA ASP A 67 -20.79 -0.71 6.23
C ASP A 67 -21.43 -0.81 4.84
N HIS A 68 -21.28 -1.96 4.22
CA HIS A 68 -21.91 -2.23 2.93
C HIS A 68 -23.38 -2.59 3.12
N ASP A 69 -24.22 -2.32 2.09
CA ASP A 69 -25.63 -2.69 2.09
C ASP A 69 -25.81 -4.18 2.44
N GLY A 70 -26.65 -4.44 3.45
CA GLY A 70 -26.86 -5.80 3.95
C GLY A 70 -25.67 -6.39 4.70
N HIS A 71 -24.75 -5.57 5.16
CA HIS A 71 -23.58 -5.98 5.96
C HIS A 71 -22.73 -7.08 5.28
N GLN A 72 -22.48 -6.92 3.98
CA GLN A 72 -21.78 -7.92 3.17
C GLN A 72 -20.27 -7.71 3.17
N ASN A 73 -19.50 -8.80 3.12
CA ASN A 73 -18.08 -8.75 2.82
C ASN A 73 -17.88 -8.58 1.30
N LEU A 74 -17.48 -7.38 0.90
CA LEU A 74 -17.16 -7.05 -0.48
C LEU A 74 -15.65 -6.95 -0.75
N GLY A 75 -14.81 -7.04 0.30
CA GLY A 75 -13.36 -7.05 0.26
C GLY A 75 -12.72 -5.69 0.50
N MET A 76 -11.43 -5.71 0.86
CA MET A 76 -10.65 -4.53 1.29
C MET A 76 -10.73 -3.35 0.31
N SER A 77 -10.70 -3.60 -0.99
CA SER A 77 -10.80 -2.56 -2.03
C SER A 77 -12.15 -1.85 -1.97
N ALA A 78 -13.24 -2.60 -1.86
CA ALA A 78 -14.59 -2.05 -1.78
C ALA A 78 -14.79 -1.25 -0.49
N ALA A 79 -14.29 -1.76 0.64
CA ALA A 79 -14.32 -1.05 1.92
C ALA A 79 -13.52 0.26 1.87
N ARG A 80 -12.28 0.24 1.33
CA ARG A 80 -11.51 1.49 1.16
C ARG A 80 -12.21 2.47 0.21
N ASN A 81 -12.83 1.99 -0.85
CA ASN A 81 -13.60 2.84 -1.78
C ASN A 81 -14.84 3.43 -1.12
N LEU A 82 -15.53 2.67 -0.24
CA LEU A 82 -16.65 3.22 0.55
C LEU A 82 -16.16 4.37 1.44
N GLY A 83 -15.01 4.22 2.09
CA GLY A 83 -14.36 5.27 2.85
C GLY A 83 -14.00 6.48 1.97
N ILE A 84 -13.38 6.29 0.79
CA ILE A 84 -13.03 7.37 -0.14
C ILE A 84 -14.27 8.17 -0.58
N ARG A 85 -15.36 7.49 -0.89
CA ARG A 85 -16.62 8.14 -1.30
C ARG A 85 -17.27 9.02 -0.21
N ASN A 86 -17.00 8.69 1.06
CA ASN A 86 -17.53 9.41 2.21
C ASN A 86 -16.54 10.39 2.83
N ALA A 87 -15.30 10.44 2.33
CA ALA A 87 -14.25 11.34 2.80
C ALA A 87 -14.55 12.80 2.42
N MET A 88 -14.44 13.71 3.39
CA MET A 88 -14.60 15.15 3.19
C MET A 88 -13.28 15.91 3.22
N GLY A 89 -12.19 15.28 3.66
CA GLY A 89 -10.87 15.89 3.81
C GLY A 89 -10.20 16.24 2.49
N ASP A 90 -9.24 17.14 2.54
CA ASP A 90 -8.34 17.44 1.42
C ASP A 90 -7.38 16.30 1.15
N TYR A 91 -7.04 15.57 2.20
CA TYR A 91 -6.17 14.39 2.20
C TYR A 91 -6.92 13.16 2.69
N ILE A 92 -6.47 12.01 2.20
CA ILE A 92 -6.89 10.69 2.67
C ILE A 92 -5.67 9.94 3.19
N ALA A 93 -5.80 9.35 4.37
CA ALA A 93 -4.85 8.42 4.94
C ALA A 93 -5.56 7.10 5.27
N PHE A 94 -4.87 5.98 5.07
CA PHE A 94 -5.42 4.65 5.35
C PHE A 94 -4.67 4.02 6.52
N LEU A 95 -5.43 3.37 7.41
CA LEU A 95 -4.89 2.54 8.49
C LEU A 95 -5.66 1.23 8.49
N ASP A 96 -4.97 0.11 8.37
CA ASP A 96 -5.59 -1.19 8.52
C ASP A 96 -5.83 -1.45 10.02
N ALA A 97 -6.91 -2.16 10.38
CA ALA A 97 -7.38 -2.30 11.75
C ALA A 97 -6.41 -3.01 12.71
N ASP A 98 -5.41 -3.68 12.14
CA ASP A 98 -4.35 -4.39 12.86
C ASP A 98 -3.02 -3.60 12.93
N ASP A 99 -2.95 -2.38 12.37
CA ASP A 99 -1.77 -1.53 12.36
C ASP A 99 -1.82 -0.41 13.40
N TYR A 100 -0.72 0.33 13.53
CA TYR A 100 -0.56 1.38 14.52
C TYR A 100 0.16 2.60 13.96
N TRP A 101 -0.28 3.81 14.32
CA TRP A 101 0.37 5.07 13.98
C TRP A 101 1.04 5.74 15.18
N LEU A 102 2.21 6.33 14.95
CA LEU A 102 2.83 7.22 15.92
C LEU A 102 2.10 8.58 15.95
N PRO A 103 2.08 9.27 17.11
CA PRO A 103 1.27 10.48 17.29
C PRO A 103 1.54 11.60 16.28
N GLU A 104 2.75 11.71 15.76
CA GLU A 104 3.17 12.81 14.88
C GLU A 104 2.87 12.58 13.41
N LYS A 105 2.32 11.42 13.03
CA LYS A 105 2.20 11.00 11.61
C LYS A 105 1.45 12.02 10.77
N LEU A 106 0.27 12.41 11.17
CA LEU A 106 -0.55 13.33 10.36
C LEU A 106 0.08 14.72 10.31
N ASP A 107 0.67 15.22 11.40
CA ASP A 107 1.32 16.54 11.42
C ASP A 107 2.54 16.59 10.48
N VAL A 108 3.40 15.56 10.55
CA VAL A 108 4.59 15.48 9.69
C VAL A 108 4.20 15.35 8.23
N GLN A 109 3.30 14.41 7.90
CA GLN A 109 2.96 14.12 6.51
C GLN A 109 2.15 15.23 5.85
N THR A 110 1.22 15.89 6.55
CA THR A 110 0.48 17.04 6.00
C THR A 110 1.42 18.19 5.70
N ARG A 111 2.30 18.55 6.65
CA ARG A 111 3.29 19.61 6.46
C ARG A 111 4.20 19.36 5.26
N ILE A 112 4.67 18.12 5.09
CA ILE A 112 5.53 17.76 3.95
C ILE A 112 4.73 17.86 2.64
N LEU A 113 3.53 17.28 2.57
CA LEU A 113 2.73 17.27 1.35
C LEU A 113 2.24 18.68 0.96
N ASP A 114 1.96 19.55 1.94
CA ASP A 114 1.63 20.96 1.72
C ASP A 114 2.81 21.74 1.10
N SER A 115 4.05 21.41 1.49
CA SER A 115 5.25 22.01 0.92
C SER A 115 5.55 21.57 -0.52
N GLN A 116 4.86 20.52 -1.00
CA GLN A 116 5.06 19.91 -2.32
C GLN A 116 3.73 19.85 -3.10
N PRO A 117 3.21 20.97 -3.61
CA PRO A 117 1.87 21.04 -4.21
C PRO A 117 1.70 20.16 -5.45
N GLU A 118 2.77 19.81 -6.15
CA GLU A 118 2.75 18.92 -7.30
C GLU A 118 2.70 17.41 -6.92
N ALA A 119 3.07 17.06 -5.69
CA ALA A 119 2.97 15.69 -5.22
C ALA A 119 1.51 15.29 -4.97
N GLY A 120 1.05 14.23 -5.61
CA GLY A 120 -0.30 13.69 -5.39
C GLY A 120 -0.37 12.72 -4.22
N MET A 121 0.75 12.10 -3.86
CA MET A 121 0.89 11.18 -2.75
C MET A 121 2.26 11.32 -2.10
N LEU A 122 2.29 11.10 -0.81
CA LEU A 122 3.48 10.91 0.02
C LEU A 122 3.46 9.53 0.64
N PHE A 123 4.62 8.88 0.77
CA PHE A 123 4.77 7.69 1.61
C PHE A 123 6.05 7.76 2.42
N GLY A 124 6.02 7.15 3.61
CA GLY A 124 7.17 7.01 4.51
C GLY A 124 7.61 5.56 4.68
N SER A 125 8.65 5.38 5.48
CA SER A 125 9.07 4.06 5.95
C SER A 125 8.03 3.46 6.89
N THR A 126 8.01 2.13 7.00
CA THR A 126 7.11 1.41 7.89
C THR A 126 7.91 0.41 8.72
N LYS A 127 7.66 0.37 10.02
CA LYS A 127 8.23 -0.64 10.91
C LYS A 127 7.41 -1.92 10.82
N TYR A 128 8.04 -3.04 10.53
CA TYR A 128 7.45 -4.38 10.66
C TYR A 128 7.52 -4.77 12.13
N TRP A 129 6.35 -4.81 12.78
CA TRP A 129 6.23 -4.84 14.23
C TRP A 129 5.80 -6.22 14.73
N PHE A 130 6.75 -6.97 15.27
CA PHE A 130 6.56 -8.26 15.95
C PHE A 130 6.41 -8.08 17.46
N GLY A 131 7.05 -7.04 18.01
CA GLY A 131 7.09 -6.76 19.45
C GLY A 131 5.75 -6.37 20.08
N TRP A 132 4.67 -6.27 19.28
CA TRP A 132 3.32 -6.00 19.78
C TRP A 132 2.81 -7.05 20.78
N THR A 133 3.41 -8.24 20.80
CA THR A 133 3.09 -9.31 21.77
C THR A 133 3.57 -9.01 23.17
N GLY A 134 4.43 -8.00 23.36
CA GLY A 134 5.09 -7.67 24.64
C GLY A 134 6.22 -8.63 25.03
N ARG A 135 6.51 -9.66 24.20
CA ARG A 135 7.60 -10.60 24.50
C ARG A 135 8.93 -10.06 23.98
N PRO A 136 10.03 -10.12 24.81
CA PRO A 136 11.33 -9.59 24.39
C PRO A 136 11.90 -10.21 23.12
N GLU A 137 11.69 -11.51 22.90
CA GLU A 137 12.15 -12.24 21.71
C GLU A 137 11.46 -11.76 20.41
N ASP A 138 10.19 -11.36 20.51
CA ASP A 138 9.46 -10.81 19.35
C ASP A 138 9.92 -9.38 19.04
N SER A 139 10.19 -8.58 20.06
CA SER A 139 10.71 -7.21 19.88
C SER A 139 12.07 -7.17 19.18
N GLN A 140 12.91 -8.21 19.33
CA GLN A 140 14.18 -8.34 18.63
C GLN A 140 14.02 -8.60 17.12
N ARG A 141 12.82 -8.97 16.68
CA ARG A 141 12.49 -9.24 15.26
C ARG A 141 11.98 -8.00 14.55
N ASP A 142 11.73 -6.91 15.27
CA ASP A 142 11.28 -5.65 14.69
C ASP A 142 12.33 -5.09 13.74
N TYR A 143 11.90 -4.61 12.57
CA TYR A 143 12.80 -3.97 11.62
C TYR A 143 12.08 -2.97 10.72
N VAL A 144 12.84 -2.06 10.13
CA VAL A 144 12.37 -1.13 9.11
C VAL A 144 13.07 -1.48 7.80
N PRO A 145 12.36 -1.98 6.79
CA PRO A 145 12.96 -2.27 5.49
C PRO A 145 13.43 -0.98 4.81
N SER A 146 14.55 -1.05 4.11
CA SER A 146 14.99 0.07 3.26
C SER A 146 14.00 0.28 2.12
N LEU A 147 13.60 1.51 1.86
CA LEU A 147 12.76 1.87 0.72
C LEU A 147 13.45 1.63 -0.63
N ARG A 148 14.77 1.46 -0.63
CA ARG A 148 15.61 1.26 -1.84
C ARG A 148 15.46 2.36 -2.89
N VAL A 149 15.00 3.51 -2.47
CA VAL A 149 14.94 4.75 -3.26
C VAL A 149 15.49 5.90 -2.43
N ARG A 150 15.88 6.97 -3.09
CA ARG A 150 16.27 8.20 -2.39
C ARG A 150 15.05 8.81 -1.73
N THR A 151 15.16 9.07 -0.44
CA THR A 151 14.12 9.76 0.34
C THR A 151 14.17 11.27 0.14
N HIS A 152 13.13 11.99 0.54
CA HIS A 152 12.92 13.43 0.28
C HIS A 152 13.06 13.77 -1.21
N THR A 153 12.59 12.85 -2.06
CA THR A 153 12.68 12.94 -3.52
C THR A 153 11.30 12.78 -4.14
N LEU A 154 10.99 13.69 -5.07
CA LEU A 154 9.79 13.65 -5.87
C LEU A 154 10.01 12.80 -7.12
N PHE A 155 9.25 11.73 -7.25
CA PHE A 155 9.30 10.84 -8.40
C PHE A 155 8.21 11.18 -9.40
N HIS A 156 8.60 11.73 -10.54
CA HIS A 156 7.66 12.01 -11.63
C HIS A 156 7.22 10.72 -12.34
N PRO A 157 5.97 10.67 -12.85
CA PRO A 157 5.48 9.55 -13.65
C PRO A 157 6.41 9.23 -14.84
N PRO A 158 6.63 7.95 -15.17
CA PRO A 158 6.22 6.74 -14.47
C PRO A 158 7.36 6.12 -13.63
N LEU A 159 8.36 6.90 -13.18
CA LEU A 159 9.63 6.37 -12.66
C LEU A 159 9.43 5.43 -11.46
N LEU A 160 8.62 5.83 -10.49
CA LEU A 160 8.41 5.01 -9.28
C LEU A 160 7.68 3.70 -9.62
N LEU A 161 6.69 3.73 -10.53
CA LEU A 161 6.05 2.51 -11.01
C LEU A 161 7.06 1.54 -11.63
N LEU A 162 8.00 2.04 -12.43
CA LEU A 162 9.05 1.20 -13.03
C LEU A 162 9.89 0.51 -11.95
N LEU A 163 10.25 1.24 -10.89
CA LEU A 163 11.03 0.70 -9.78
C LEU A 163 10.23 -0.38 -9.02
N PHE A 164 8.94 -0.17 -8.77
CA PHE A 164 8.05 -1.15 -8.14
C PHE A 164 7.88 -2.43 -8.98
N ILE A 165 7.60 -2.27 -10.28
CA ILE A 165 7.45 -3.42 -11.19
C ILE A 165 8.73 -4.27 -11.23
N GLN A 166 9.89 -3.62 -11.25
CA GLN A 166 11.20 -4.26 -11.32
C GLN A 166 11.69 -4.80 -9.96
N GLY A 167 10.98 -4.55 -8.86
CA GLY A 167 11.41 -4.91 -7.51
C GLY A 167 12.66 -4.14 -7.05
N LYS A 168 12.89 -2.95 -7.59
CA LYS A 168 14.02 -2.05 -7.24
C LYS A 168 13.68 -1.02 -6.18
N ALA A 169 12.42 -0.83 -5.88
CA ALA A 169 11.91 -0.05 -4.76
C ALA A 169 11.03 -0.92 -3.88
N GLU A 170 10.98 -0.61 -2.59
CA GLU A 170 10.01 -1.20 -1.67
C GLU A 170 8.64 -0.59 -1.94
N VAL A 171 7.60 -1.43 -2.03
CA VAL A 171 6.22 -0.96 -2.13
C VAL A 171 5.76 -0.52 -0.75
N PRO A 172 5.23 0.71 -0.58
CA PRO A 172 4.82 1.19 0.73
C PRO A 172 3.65 0.37 1.30
N CYS A 173 3.64 0.18 2.62
CA CYS A 173 2.45 -0.30 3.31
C CYS A 173 1.35 0.76 3.25
N THR A 174 0.09 0.33 3.16
CA THR A 174 -1.06 1.24 3.05
C THR A 174 -1.14 2.20 4.23
N CYS A 175 -0.75 1.75 5.43
CA CYS A 175 -0.73 2.58 6.63
C CYS A 175 0.32 3.71 6.61
N SER A 176 1.27 3.71 5.67
CA SER A 176 2.34 4.73 5.62
C SER A 176 2.08 5.89 4.66
N ILE A 177 1.01 5.85 3.88
CA ILE A 177 0.74 6.84 2.84
C ILE A 177 -0.14 8.01 3.33
N LEU A 178 -0.01 9.13 2.63
CA LEU A 178 -0.97 10.23 2.61
C LEU A 178 -1.20 10.64 1.15
N VAL A 179 -2.46 10.70 0.71
CA VAL A 179 -2.81 11.00 -0.68
C VAL A 179 -3.77 12.19 -0.76
N ARG A 180 -3.63 13.04 -1.77
CA ARG A 180 -4.64 14.08 -2.04
C ARG A 180 -5.95 13.41 -2.44
N ARG A 181 -7.07 13.76 -1.79
CA ARG A 181 -8.38 13.18 -2.10
C ARG A 181 -8.73 13.32 -3.59
N ALA A 182 -8.49 14.49 -4.17
CA ALA A 182 -8.73 14.72 -5.61
C ALA A 182 -7.96 13.73 -6.52
N VAL A 183 -6.77 13.26 -6.10
CA VAL A 183 -6.02 12.24 -6.85
C VAL A 183 -6.66 10.87 -6.69
N ALA A 184 -7.03 10.47 -5.46
CA ALA A 184 -7.70 9.21 -5.21
C ALA A 184 -9.02 9.09 -5.98
N GLU A 185 -9.82 10.17 -6.00
CA GLU A 185 -11.07 10.25 -6.77
C GLU A 185 -10.81 10.18 -8.29
N LYS A 186 -9.84 10.95 -8.79
CA LYS A 186 -9.49 11.01 -10.22
C LYS A 186 -9.10 9.66 -10.80
N ILE A 187 -8.38 8.84 -10.03
CA ILE A 187 -7.96 7.52 -10.47
C ILE A 187 -9.01 6.43 -10.23
N GLY A 188 -10.18 6.77 -9.65
CA GLY A 188 -11.26 5.83 -9.37
C GLY A 188 -10.99 4.91 -8.19
N GLY A 189 -10.20 5.34 -7.18
CA GLY A 189 -9.94 4.57 -5.96
C GLY A 189 -9.20 3.26 -6.19
N PHE A 190 -9.46 2.29 -5.31
CA PHE A 190 -8.90 0.92 -5.37
C PHE A 190 -9.61 0.06 -6.41
N GLU A 191 -8.92 -0.98 -6.90
CA GLU A 191 -9.46 -1.91 -7.87
C GLU A 191 -10.16 -3.08 -7.17
N GLU A 192 -11.48 -3.14 -7.24
CA GLU A 192 -12.31 -4.10 -6.47
C GLU A 192 -12.20 -5.55 -6.97
N SER A 193 -11.59 -5.76 -8.14
CA SER A 193 -11.28 -7.11 -8.65
C SER A 193 -10.16 -7.81 -7.88
N PHE A 194 -9.39 -7.07 -7.07
CA PHE A 194 -8.37 -7.63 -6.17
C PHE A 194 -8.93 -7.82 -4.77
N ARG A 195 -9.12 -9.07 -4.37
CA ARG A 195 -9.68 -9.43 -3.06
C ARG A 195 -8.67 -10.05 -2.09
N GLU A 196 -7.54 -10.55 -2.59
CA GLU A 196 -6.56 -11.30 -1.79
C GLU A 196 -5.26 -10.51 -1.59
N MET A 197 -4.65 -10.05 -2.69
CA MET A 197 -3.38 -9.30 -2.72
C MET A 197 -3.33 -8.37 -3.93
N TYR A 198 -2.40 -7.41 -3.90
CA TYR A 198 -2.09 -6.46 -4.97
C TYR A 198 -3.12 -5.33 -5.18
N GLU A 199 -4.12 -5.20 -4.33
CA GLU A 199 -5.05 -4.06 -4.36
C GLU A 199 -4.32 -2.73 -4.13
N ASP A 200 -3.36 -2.73 -3.22
CA ASP A 200 -2.47 -1.61 -2.90
C ASP A 200 -1.55 -1.28 -4.09
N GLN A 201 -0.92 -2.29 -4.70
CA GLN A 201 -0.04 -2.09 -5.85
C GLN A 201 -0.81 -1.62 -7.09
N ALA A 202 -2.07 -2.03 -7.25
CA ALA A 202 -2.94 -1.51 -8.30
C ALA A 202 -3.26 -0.02 -8.07
N PHE A 203 -3.57 0.36 -6.84
CA PHE A 203 -3.80 1.75 -6.45
C PHE A 203 -2.54 2.61 -6.68
N TYR A 204 -1.37 2.14 -6.24
CA TYR A 204 -0.10 2.85 -6.45
C TYR A 204 0.28 2.93 -7.93
N ALA A 205 0.00 1.90 -8.72
CA ALA A 205 0.25 1.96 -10.17
C ALA A 205 -0.56 3.06 -10.84
N LYS A 206 -1.84 3.20 -10.49
CA LYS A 206 -2.70 4.29 -10.98
C LYS A 206 -2.13 5.66 -10.59
N ILE A 207 -1.73 5.85 -9.32
CA ILE A 207 -1.16 7.11 -8.82
C ILE A 207 0.16 7.43 -9.53
N CYS A 208 1.10 6.48 -9.59
CA CYS A 208 2.42 6.68 -10.20
C CYS A 208 2.37 6.95 -11.72
N LEU A 209 1.27 6.64 -12.39
CA LEU A 209 1.03 7.01 -13.79
C LEU A 209 0.36 8.38 -13.92
N CYS A 210 -0.29 8.88 -12.87
CA CYS A 210 -1.12 10.06 -12.89
C CYS A 210 -0.43 11.32 -12.37
N THR A 211 0.41 11.20 -11.32
CA THR A 211 0.95 12.34 -10.57
C THR A 211 2.32 12.01 -9.97
N PRO A 212 3.15 13.03 -9.66
CA PRO A 212 4.37 12.82 -8.88
C PRO A 212 4.08 12.27 -7.48
N VAL A 213 5.00 11.45 -6.98
CA VAL A 213 4.93 10.82 -5.66
C VAL A 213 6.20 11.15 -4.87
N LEU A 214 6.03 11.54 -3.62
CA LEU A 214 7.13 11.86 -2.71
C LEU A 214 7.43 10.69 -1.79
N ALA A 215 8.70 10.29 -1.70
CA ALA A 215 9.19 9.32 -0.73
C ALA A 215 9.91 10.03 0.41
N THR A 216 9.64 9.65 1.67
CA THR A 216 10.37 10.12 2.87
C THR A 216 10.88 8.93 3.68
N ASP A 217 11.82 9.17 4.59
CA ASP A 217 12.34 8.15 5.50
C ASP A 217 11.67 8.17 6.88
N ASP A 218 10.71 9.07 7.10
CA ASP A 218 9.94 9.13 8.34
C ASP A 218 9.21 7.79 8.58
N CYS A 219 9.52 7.13 9.70
CA CYS A 219 8.91 5.86 10.10
C CYS A 219 7.83 6.11 11.16
N LEU A 220 6.63 6.45 10.72
CA LEU A 220 5.52 6.91 11.56
C LEU A 220 4.33 5.94 11.57
N ALA A 221 4.48 4.78 10.94
CA ALA A 221 3.49 3.71 10.89
C ALA A 221 4.16 2.36 11.22
N TRP A 222 3.47 1.55 12.00
CA TRP A 222 3.90 0.22 12.39
C TRP A 222 2.93 -0.82 11.81
N TYR A 223 3.48 -1.70 10.99
CA TYR A 223 2.78 -2.81 10.36
C TYR A 223 2.89 -4.04 11.24
N ARG A 224 1.78 -4.43 11.87
CA ARG A 224 1.71 -5.54 12.82
C ARG A 224 1.90 -6.87 12.11
N GLN A 225 2.81 -7.69 12.61
CA GLN A 225 3.13 -8.99 12.04
C GLN A 225 2.46 -10.10 12.85
N HIS A 226 1.45 -10.75 12.27
CA HIS A 226 0.74 -11.88 12.89
C HIS A 226 0.27 -12.90 11.84
N SER A 227 0.01 -14.15 12.29
CA SER A 227 -0.30 -15.28 11.40
C SER A 227 -1.69 -15.18 10.74
N LYS A 228 -2.58 -14.37 11.27
CA LYS A 228 -3.96 -14.19 10.75
C LYS A 228 -4.01 -13.10 9.65
N SER A 229 -2.91 -12.40 9.32
CA SER A 229 -2.91 -11.36 8.30
C SER A 229 -3.14 -11.93 6.90
N ASN A 230 -3.80 -11.15 6.02
CA ASN A 230 -4.02 -11.54 4.63
C ASN A 230 -2.70 -11.85 3.90
N TYR A 231 -1.66 -11.06 4.15
CA TYR A 231 -0.33 -11.28 3.60
C TYR A 231 0.26 -12.63 4.03
N SER A 232 0.22 -12.96 5.33
CA SER A 232 0.70 -14.23 5.86
C SER A 232 -0.07 -15.40 5.23
N THR A 233 -1.38 -15.32 5.17
CA THR A 233 -2.24 -16.33 4.57
C THR A 233 -1.94 -16.56 3.09
N ALA A 234 -1.78 -15.50 2.31
CA ALA A 234 -1.46 -15.59 0.89
C ALA A 234 -0.07 -16.20 0.62
N ILE A 235 0.93 -15.89 1.43
CA ILE A 235 2.27 -16.52 1.32
C ILE A 235 2.17 -18.02 1.62
N HIS A 236 1.51 -18.40 2.71
CA HIS A 236 1.40 -19.81 3.09
C HIS A 236 0.57 -20.66 2.10
N SER A 237 -0.38 -20.05 1.39
CA SER A 237 -1.15 -20.75 0.34
C SER A 237 -0.33 -21.06 -0.92
N GLY A 238 0.86 -20.48 -1.09
CA GLY A 238 1.69 -20.64 -2.28
C GLY A 238 1.13 -19.99 -3.55
N GLN A 239 0.04 -19.21 -3.45
CA GLN A 239 -0.64 -18.61 -4.60
C GLN A 239 0.03 -17.31 -5.11
N THR A 240 1.01 -16.79 -4.38
CA THR A 240 1.69 -15.52 -4.71
C THR A 240 2.10 -15.39 -6.18
N PRO A 241 2.67 -16.42 -6.88
CA PRO A 241 3.02 -16.26 -8.30
C PRO A 241 1.81 -16.07 -9.22
N VAL A 242 0.69 -16.73 -8.92
CA VAL A 242 -0.55 -16.62 -9.71
C VAL A 242 -1.18 -15.25 -9.51
N LEU A 243 -1.23 -14.75 -8.27
CA LEU A 243 -1.75 -13.44 -7.93
C LEU A 243 -0.89 -12.33 -8.53
N ARG A 244 0.46 -12.50 -8.52
CA ARG A 244 1.37 -11.57 -9.22
C ARG A 244 1.13 -11.55 -10.72
N TYR A 245 0.91 -12.70 -11.35
CA TYR A 245 0.58 -12.77 -12.78
C TYR A 245 -0.74 -12.06 -13.10
N ARG A 246 -1.79 -12.25 -12.27
CA ARG A 246 -3.07 -11.54 -12.39
C ARG A 246 -2.89 -10.02 -12.31
N PHE A 247 -2.14 -9.55 -11.34
CA PHE A 247 -1.81 -8.13 -11.20
C PHE A 247 -1.12 -7.58 -12.45
N LEU A 248 -0.11 -8.27 -12.97
CA LEU A 248 0.62 -7.83 -14.15
C LEU A 248 -0.25 -7.83 -15.41
N LYS A 249 -1.18 -8.78 -15.54
CA LYS A 249 -2.18 -8.78 -16.65
C LYS A 249 -3.16 -7.62 -16.52
N TRP A 250 -3.62 -7.33 -15.32
CA TRP A 250 -4.43 -6.15 -15.05
C TRP A 250 -3.65 -4.87 -15.39
N LEU A 251 -2.41 -4.76 -14.95
CA LEU A 251 -1.57 -3.59 -15.21
C LEU A 251 -1.32 -3.39 -16.72
N GLU A 252 -1.08 -4.46 -17.47
CA GLU A 252 -0.96 -4.42 -18.93
C GLU A 252 -2.22 -3.83 -19.57
N LYS A 253 -3.40 -4.32 -19.18
CA LYS A 253 -4.69 -3.83 -19.65
C LYS A 253 -4.90 -2.36 -19.26
N TYR A 254 -4.66 -2.01 -17.99
CA TYR A 254 -4.80 -0.65 -17.50
C TYR A 254 -3.88 0.34 -18.24
N CYS A 255 -2.61 -0.01 -18.46
CA CYS A 255 -1.69 0.81 -19.26
C CYS A 255 -2.19 1.02 -20.70
N HIS A 256 -2.86 0.02 -21.28
CA HIS A 256 -3.48 0.12 -22.60
C HIS A 256 -4.64 1.11 -22.61
N GLU A 257 -5.55 1.00 -21.65
CA GLU A 257 -6.71 1.88 -21.48
C GLU A 257 -6.28 3.33 -21.23
N GLN A 258 -5.24 3.52 -20.42
CA GLN A 258 -4.66 4.84 -20.13
C GLN A 258 -3.75 5.37 -21.26
N ARG A 259 -3.56 4.62 -22.36
CA ARG A 259 -2.73 4.99 -23.50
C ARG A 259 -1.30 5.37 -23.09
N VAL A 260 -0.71 4.63 -22.15
CA VAL A 260 0.66 4.87 -21.66
C VAL A 260 1.64 4.78 -22.82
N LYS A 261 2.39 5.87 -23.07
CA LYS A 261 3.33 5.96 -24.21
C LYS A 261 4.75 5.54 -23.86
N ASP A 262 5.10 5.51 -22.58
CA ASP A 262 6.47 5.20 -22.14
C ASP A 262 6.81 3.73 -22.39
N LYS A 263 7.72 3.50 -23.35
CA LYS A 263 8.16 2.16 -23.75
C LYS A 263 8.77 1.37 -22.59
N ARG A 264 9.42 2.05 -21.63
CA ARG A 264 10.04 1.40 -20.47
C ARG A 264 9.02 0.68 -19.59
N VAL A 265 7.81 1.24 -19.46
CA VAL A 265 6.70 0.60 -18.73
C VAL A 265 6.31 -0.72 -19.41
N TRP A 266 6.14 -0.68 -20.72
CA TRP A 266 5.77 -1.86 -21.51
C TRP A 266 6.83 -2.97 -21.44
N GLU A 267 8.11 -2.60 -21.54
CA GLU A 267 9.23 -3.53 -21.43
C GLU A 267 9.26 -4.18 -20.04
N ALA A 268 9.11 -3.36 -18.98
CA ALA A 268 9.07 -3.85 -17.60
C ALA A 268 7.90 -4.81 -17.35
N VAL A 269 6.68 -4.44 -17.79
CA VAL A 269 5.48 -5.28 -17.63
C VAL A 269 5.62 -6.60 -18.40
N ARG A 270 6.00 -6.55 -19.67
CA ARG A 270 6.17 -7.75 -20.52
C ARG A 270 7.22 -8.69 -19.96
N ARG A 271 8.33 -8.14 -19.47
CA ARG A 271 9.38 -8.93 -18.83
C ARG A 271 8.87 -9.64 -17.58
N GLN A 272 8.17 -8.94 -16.70
CA GLN A 272 7.60 -9.55 -15.51
C GLN A 272 6.53 -10.59 -15.87
N LEU A 273 5.65 -10.30 -16.83
CA LEU A 273 4.69 -11.28 -17.34
C LEU A 273 5.37 -12.57 -17.82
N TRP A 274 6.45 -12.47 -18.59
CA TRP A 274 7.20 -13.63 -19.03
C TRP A 274 7.78 -14.44 -17.85
N LEU A 275 8.33 -13.76 -16.82
CA LEU A 275 8.85 -14.41 -15.63
C LEU A 275 7.80 -15.20 -14.84
N TYR A 276 6.55 -14.73 -14.83
CA TYR A 276 5.48 -15.36 -14.06
C TYR A 276 4.57 -16.26 -14.89
N ALA A 277 4.55 -16.16 -16.22
CA ALA A 277 3.74 -17.00 -17.10
C ALA A 277 4.00 -18.50 -16.93
N SER A 278 5.26 -18.90 -16.77
CA SER A 278 5.66 -20.29 -16.56
C SER A 278 5.33 -20.83 -15.16
N SER A 279 5.07 -19.95 -14.20
CA SER A 279 4.69 -20.34 -12.83
C SER A 279 3.18 -20.56 -12.68
N SER A 280 2.38 -20.03 -13.61
CA SER A 280 0.91 -20.21 -13.66
C SER A 280 0.49 -21.53 -14.35
N HIS A 281 1.38 -22.16 -15.11
CA HIS A 281 1.12 -23.45 -15.73
C HIS A 281 1.72 -24.59 -14.90
N GLN A 282 0.93 -25.18 -14.03
CA GLN A 282 1.30 -26.28 -13.09
C GLN A 282 1.67 -27.61 -13.76
N LYS A 283 1.98 -27.68 -15.07
CA LYS A 283 2.24 -28.94 -15.77
C LYS A 283 3.44 -28.88 -16.73
N LEU A 284 4.63 -28.50 -16.20
CA LEU A 284 5.87 -28.83 -16.91
C LEU A 284 6.62 -29.89 -16.12
N PRO A 285 7.21 -30.93 -16.77
CA PRO A 285 8.03 -31.93 -16.11
C PRO A 285 9.17 -31.28 -15.34
N GLY A 286 9.58 -31.85 -14.19
CA GLY A 286 10.54 -31.28 -13.24
C GLY A 286 11.83 -30.72 -13.84
N LEU A 287 12.40 -31.40 -14.86
CA LEU A 287 13.62 -30.96 -15.58
C LEU A 287 13.42 -29.60 -16.32
N ALA A 288 12.22 -29.33 -16.87
CA ALA A 288 11.94 -28.06 -17.51
C ALA A 288 11.77 -26.92 -16.48
N GLN A 289 11.25 -27.21 -15.28
CA GLN A 289 11.10 -26.23 -14.22
C GLN A 289 12.46 -25.78 -13.66
N ASP A 290 13.40 -26.68 -13.48
CA ASP A 290 14.75 -26.35 -12.99
C ASP A 290 15.54 -25.55 -14.03
N THR A 291 15.41 -25.87 -15.30
CA THR A 291 16.03 -25.11 -16.41
C THR A 291 15.45 -23.68 -16.47
N ILE A 292 14.14 -23.54 -16.37
CA ILE A 292 13.48 -22.22 -16.34
C ILE A 292 13.88 -21.43 -15.09
N ARG A 293 13.96 -22.09 -13.92
CA ARG A 293 14.44 -21.49 -12.68
C ARG A 293 15.90 -21.04 -12.79
N TRP A 294 16.75 -21.83 -13.45
CA TRP A 294 18.15 -21.50 -13.70
C TRP A 294 18.26 -20.31 -14.67
N ILE A 295 17.54 -20.32 -15.80
CA ILE A 295 17.50 -19.21 -16.77
C ILE A 295 17.01 -17.92 -16.09
N LYS A 296 15.96 -17.99 -15.25
CA LYS A 296 15.47 -16.85 -14.47
C LYS A 296 16.54 -16.29 -13.54
N LYS A 297 17.23 -17.14 -12.78
CA LYS A 297 18.35 -16.73 -11.91
C LYS A 297 19.53 -16.16 -12.70
N TRP A 298 19.83 -16.73 -13.85
CA TRP A 298 20.92 -16.27 -14.71
C TRP A 298 20.61 -14.91 -15.31
N MET A 299 19.41 -14.68 -15.83
CA MET A 299 18.99 -13.38 -16.36
C MET A 299 19.01 -12.27 -15.30
N LEU A 300 18.54 -12.54 -14.08
CA LEU A 300 18.63 -11.59 -12.97
C LEU A 300 20.08 -11.22 -12.64
N ARG A 301 21.01 -12.20 -12.67
CA ARG A 301 22.45 -11.96 -12.43
C ARG A 301 23.16 -11.23 -13.58
N VAL A 302 22.73 -11.45 -14.82
CA VAL A 302 23.32 -10.78 -16.00
C VAL A 302 22.99 -9.29 -15.99
N GLU A 303 21.78 -8.91 -15.55
CA GLU A 303 21.42 -7.50 -15.43
C GLU A 303 22.21 -6.73 -14.37
N GLU A 304 22.50 -7.36 -13.24
CA GLU A 304 23.39 -6.76 -12.23
C GLU A 304 24.79 -6.48 -12.78
N ARG A 305 25.21 -7.20 -13.83
CA ARG A 305 26.56 -7.08 -14.43
C ARG A 305 26.64 -6.23 -15.70
N VAL A 306 25.54 -6.06 -16.43
CA VAL A 306 25.55 -5.48 -17.80
C VAL A 306 25.00 -4.06 -17.87
N LEU A 307 24.42 -3.53 -16.79
CA LEU A 307 24.05 -2.09 -16.77
C LEU A 307 25.32 -1.22 -16.79
N PRO A 308 25.50 -0.34 -17.81
CA PRO A 308 26.60 0.60 -17.83
C PRO A 308 26.66 1.40 -16.53
N SER A 309 27.86 1.68 -16.03
CA SER A 309 28.08 2.43 -14.77
C SER A 309 27.32 3.76 -14.73
N ILE A 310 27.22 4.44 -15.87
CA ILE A 310 26.51 5.72 -16.05
C ILE A 310 24.99 5.57 -15.78
N LEU A 311 24.37 4.45 -16.16
CA LEU A 311 22.96 4.17 -15.84
C LEU A 311 22.78 3.73 -14.39
N ARG A 312 23.76 3.09 -13.79
CA ARG A 312 23.80 2.79 -12.36
C ARG A 312 23.91 4.09 -11.54
N ASP A 313 24.76 5.01 -11.92
CA ASP A 313 24.96 6.29 -11.20
C ASP A 313 23.78 7.25 -11.37
N TRP A 314 23.00 7.10 -12.41
CA TRP A 314 21.77 7.86 -12.65
C TRP A 314 20.53 7.26 -11.98
N LEU A 315 20.48 5.92 -11.84
CA LEU A 315 19.39 5.16 -11.20
C LEU A 315 19.68 4.82 -9.73
N TRP A 316 20.97 4.79 -9.35
CA TRP A 316 21.45 4.61 -7.99
C TRP A 316 22.11 5.91 -7.56
N ILE A 317 21.35 6.72 -6.93
CA ILE A 317 21.86 7.93 -6.32
C ILE A 317 22.85 7.54 -5.24
N ARG A 318 24.02 8.16 -5.32
CA ARG A 318 25.14 8.02 -4.41
C ARG A 318 24.67 7.88 -2.95
N LYS A 319 25.34 6.97 -2.25
CA LYS A 319 25.33 6.82 -0.80
C LYS A 319 25.48 8.15 -0.08
#